data_704a94b9d739fac9089ce9412a7be238
#
_entry.id   704a94b9d739fac9089ce9412a7be238
#
_cell.length_a   1.000
_cell.length_b   1.000
_cell.length_c   1.000
_cell.angle_alpha   90.00
_cell.angle_beta   90.00
_cell.angle_gamma   90.00
#
_symmetry.space_group_name_H-M   'P 1'
#
loop_
_entity.id
_entity.type
_entity.pdbx_description
1 polymer ?
#
loop_
_entity_poly.entity_id
_entity_poly.type
_entity_poly.pdbx_seq_one_letter_code
_entity_poly.pdbx_strand_id
1 'polypeptide(L)'
;MDDGTDQLPRRARGDTRERIQAVALELFAEHGYEKTSLREIAERLGVTKAALYYHFKSKEDIVRSFTEDYVTDLDALIAWGTAQPRTDETRGLLLDRYSVIVSHRLGVMRFLEQNQAAVHQLMSEGQRDRQKLFRTQFERLRDLLAGPEAPLRDRVRASVAVVSVGISCLLFDKDAGAPGELHDIALETACELVGVQQPVG
;
A
#
# COMPACT_ATOMS: atom_id res chain seq x y z
N MET A 1 -21.80 -2.04 -40.67
CA MET A 1 -20.40 -1.75 -40.32
C MET A 1 -20.34 -1.70 -38.82
N ASP A 2 -19.91 -2.77 -38.26
CA ASP A 2 -19.93 -3.06 -36.82
C ASP A 2 -18.63 -2.50 -36.22
N ASP A 3 -18.76 -1.48 -35.42
CA ASP A 3 -17.63 -0.87 -34.70
C ASP A 3 -17.41 -1.64 -33.40
N GLY A 4 -16.65 -2.72 -33.56
CA GLY A 4 -16.24 -3.58 -32.45
C GLY A 4 -15.26 -2.87 -31.53
N THR A 5 -15.75 -2.03 -30.64
CA THR A 5 -14.98 -1.53 -29.50
C THR A 5 -14.67 -2.69 -28.58
N ASP A 6 -13.47 -3.23 -28.72
CA ASP A 6 -12.87 -4.26 -27.85
C ASP A 6 -12.77 -3.74 -26.42
N GLN A 7 -13.86 -3.90 -25.66
CA GLN A 7 -13.91 -3.63 -24.22
C GLN A 7 -13.41 -4.88 -23.49
N LEU A 8 -12.09 -4.95 -23.26
CA LEU A 8 -11.53 -5.91 -22.32
C LEU A 8 -12.26 -5.80 -20.96
N PRO A 9 -12.66 -6.92 -20.35
CA PRO A 9 -13.40 -6.92 -19.11
C PRO A 9 -12.62 -6.22 -17.98
N ARG A 10 -13.31 -5.49 -17.11
CA ARG A 10 -12.73 -4.69 -16.01
C ARG A 10 -11.69 -5.44 -15.16
N ARG A 11 -11.83 -6.76 -14.95
CA ARG A 11 -10.85 -7.63 -14.25
C ARG A 11 -9.51 -7.70 -14.98
N ALA A 12 -9.51 -7.82 -16.31
CA ALA A 12 -8.27 -7.89 -17.10
C ALA A 12 -7.50 -6.55 -17.11
N ARG A 13 -8.18 -5.41 -16.94
CA ARG A 13 -7.54 -4.09 -16.87
C ARG A 13 -6.82 -3.86 -15.55
N GLY A 14 -7.39 -4.29 -14.41
CA GLY A 14 -6.73 -4.24 -13.10
C GLY A 14 -5.46 -5.08 -13.08
N ASP A 15 -5.54 -6.32 -13.53
CA ASP A 15 -4.41 -7.25 -13.61
C ASP A 15 -3.25 -6.68 -14.46
N THR A 16 -3.52 -6.08 -15.62
CA THR A 16 -2.45 -5.50 -16.46
C THR A 16 -1.80 -4.27 -15.80
N ARG A 17 -2.57 -3.40 -15.14
CA ARG A 17 -2.04 -2.23 -14.42
C ARG A 17 -1.11 -2.67 -13.29
N GLU A 18 -1.55 -3.61 -12.46
CA GLU A 18 -0.78 -4.17 -11.35
C GLU A 18 0.51 -4.87 -11.84
N ARG A 19 0.43 -5.63 -12.93
CA ARG A 19 1.60 -6.26 -13.55
C ARG A 19 2.62 -5.23 -14.06
N ILE A 20 2.17 -4.14 -14.67
CA ILE A 20 3.05 -3.03 -15.08
C ILE A 20 3.75 -2.42 -13.87
N GLN A 21 3.02 -2.19 -12.79
CA GLN A 21 3.58 -1.65 -11.54
C GLN A 21 4.62 -2.59 -10.92
N ALA A 22 4.34 -3.89 -10.86
CA ALA A 22 5.27 -4.89 -10.33
C ALA A 22 6.58 -4.94 -11.14
N VAL A 23 6.49 -5.05 -12.47
CA VAL A 23 7.66 -5.07 -13.35
C VAL A 23 8.42 -3.74 -13.30
N ALA A 24 7.73 -2.61 -13.18
CA ALA A 24 8.37 -1.31 -13.01
C ALA A 24 9.19 -1.25 -11.72
N LEU A 25 8.65 -1.73 -10.58
CA LEU A 25 9.37 -1.79 -9.31
C LEU A 25 10.61 -2.69 -9.37
N GLU A 26 10.51 -3.85 -10.03
CA GLU A 26 11.65 -4.75 -10.24
C GLU A 26 12.76 -4.03 -11.03
N LEU A 27 12.43 -3.41 -12.16
CA LEU A 27 13.40 -2.69 -12.99
C LEU A 27 13.97 -1.45 -12.28
N PHE A 28 13.17 -0.73 -11.51
CA PHE A 28 13.66 0.38 -10.69
C PHE A 28 14.66 -0.08 -9.63
N ALA A 29 14.45 -1.26 -9.05
CA ALA A 29 15.39 -1.86 -8.10
C ALA A 29 16.67 -2.39 -8.77
N GLU A 30 16.56 -3.00 -9.97
CA GLU A 30 17.68 -3.57 -10.71
C GLU A 30 18.58 -2.51 -11.35
N HIS A 31 17.97 -1.54 -12.05
CA HIS A 31 18.68 -0.59 -12.91
C HIS A 31 18.71 0.84 -12.35
N GLY A 32 17.88 1.13 -11.35
CA GLY A 32 17.61 2.47 -10.84
C GLY A 32 16.48 3.18 -11.61
N TYR A 33 15.78 4.06 -10.91
CA TYR A 33 14.63 4.81 -11.46
C TYR A 33 14.99 5.61 -12.72
N GLU A 34 16.10 6.35 -12.68
CA GLU A 34 16.50 7.24 -13.79
C GLU A 34 16.82 6.47 -15.08
N LYS A 35 17.44 5.31 -14.96
CA LYS A 35 17.88 4.51 -16.10
C LYS A 35 16.78 3.64 -16.70
N THR A 36 15.67 3.43 -15.99
CA THR A 36 14.56 2.63 -16.48
C THR A 36 13.65 3.44 -17.38
N SER A 37 13.20 2.85 -18.47
CA SER A 37 12.28 3.45 -19.45
C SER A 37 10.96 2.67 -19.55
N LEU A 38 9.87 3.35 -19.97
CA LEU A 38 8.59 2.68 -20.25
C LEU A 38 8.72 1.61 -21.35
N ARG A 39 9.65 1.79 -22.29
CA ARG A 39 9.94 0.80 -23.33
C ARG A 39 10.47 -0.50 -22.73
N GLU A 40 11.41 -0.39 -21.83
CA GLU A 40 12.03 -1.51 -21.11
C GLU A 40 11.03 -2.28 -20.27
N ILE A 41 10.12 -1.54 -19.59
CA ILE A 41 9.00 -2.13 -18.84
C ILE A 41 8.07 -2.91 -19.78
N ALA A 42 7.72 -2.35 -20.95
CA ALA A 42 6.89 -3.02 -21.93
C ALA A 42 7.54 -4.28 -22.51
N GLU A 43 8.83 -4.22 -22.81
CA GLU A 43 9.63 -5.35 -23.30
C GLU A 43 9.71 -6.47 -22.25
N ARG A 44 10.01 -6.15 -20.98
CA ARG A 44 10.06 -7.11 -19.87
C ARG A 44 8.69 -7.78 -19.64
N LEU A 45 7.62 -7.03 -19.78
CA LEU A 45 6.24 -7.51 -19.59
C LEU A 45 5.71 -8.31 -20.79
N GLY A 46 6.37 -8.21 -21.96
CA GLY A 46 5.92 -8.85 -23.20
C GLY A 46 4.68 -8.19 -23.83
N VAL A 47 4.47 -6.90 -23.57
CA VAL A 47 3.34 -6.14 -24.13
C VAL A 47 3.81 -5.10 -25.13
N THR A 48 2.89 -4.64 -25.99
CA THR A 48 3.20 -3.54 -26.91
C THR A 48 3.38 -2.22 -26.16
N LYS A 49 4.22 -1.34 -26.68
CA LYS A 49 4.39 0.01 -26.15
C LYS A 49 3.04 0.75 -26.07
N ALA A 50 2.16 0.59 -27.08
CA ALA A 50 0.84 1.19 -27.10
C ALA A 50 -0.05 0.70 -25.94
N ALA A 51 -0.02 -0.60 -25.63
CA ALA A 51 -0.75 -1.17 -24.51
C ALA A 51 -0.26 -0.61 -23.16
N LEU A 52 1.06 -0.44 -22.97
CA LEU A 52 1.60 0.17 -21.76
C LEU A 52 1.18 1.65 -21.67
N TYR A 53 1.33 2.44 -22.76
CA TYR A 53 0.95 3.85 -22.78
C TYR A 53 -0.57 4.10 -22.60
N TYR A 54 -1.40 3.09 -22.81
CA TYR A 54 -2.81 3.15 -22.46
C TYR A 54 -3.02 3.25 -20.95
N HIS A 55 -2.21 2.56 -20.15
CA HIS A 55 -2.29 2.55 -18.70
C HIS A 55 -1.50 3.69 -18.04
N PHE A 56 -0.28 3.96 -18.52
CA PHE A 56 0.62 4.95 -17.93
C PHE A 56 1.29 5.79 -19.02
N LYS A 57 1.21 7.10 -18.90
CA LYS A 57 1.81 8.03 -19.86
C LYS A 57 3.29 8.29 -19.60
N SER A 58 3.74 8.11 -18.35
CA SER A 58 5.10 8.35 -17.91
C SER A 58 5.52 7.41 -16.76
N LYS A 59 6.80 7.37 -16.41
CA LYS A 59 7.29 6.66 -15.21
C LYS A 59 6.74 7.31 -13.94
N GLU A 60 6.61 8.60 -13.95
CA GLU A 60 6.05 9.42 -12.88
C GLU A 60 4.60 9.02 -12.58
N ASP A 61 3.80 8.71 -13.61
CA ASP A 61 2.43 8.23 -13.44
C ASP A 61 2.41 6.86 -12.74
N ILE A 62 3.38 5.97 -13.05
CA ILE A 62 3.52 4.70 -12.34
C ILE A 62 3.84 4.96 -10.85
N VAL A 63 4.78 5.85 -10.55
CA VAL A 63 5.14 6.16 -9.16
C VAL A 63 3.96 6.80 -8.40
N ARG A 64 3.22 7.71 -9.03
CA ARG A 64 2.01 8.30 -8.42
C ARG A 64 0.95 7.25 -8.12
N SER A 65 0.77 6.30 -9.04
CA SER A 65 -0.23 5.25 -8.88
C SER A 65 -0.02 4.38 -7.64
N PHE A 66 1.22 4.17 -7.21
CA PHE A 66 1.49 3.44 -5.97
C PHE A 66 0.85 4.10 -4.75
N THR A 67 0.92 5.44 -4.67
CA THR A 67 0.30 6.19 -3.58
C THR A 67 -1.22 6.20 -3.68
N GLU A 68 -1.75 6.37 -4.89
CA GLU A 68 -3.19 6.38 -5.16
C GLU A 68 -3.83 5.03 -4.79
N ASP A 69 -3.19 3.93 -5.20
CA ASP A 69 -3.66 2.58 -4.91
C ASP A 69 -3.62 2.28 -3.40
N TYR A 70 -2.55 2.73 -2.70
CA TYR A 70 -2.47 2.58 -1.24
C TYR A 70 -3.59 3.34 -0.51
N VAL A 71 -3.89 4.57 -0.93
CA VAL A 71 -5.00 5.34 -0.37
C VAL A 71 -6.34 4.65 -0.65
N THR A 72 -6.52 4.11 -1.85
CA THR A 72 -7.73 3.38 -2.23
C THR A 72 -7.93 2.13 -1.37
N ASP A 73 -6.87 1.36 -1.13
CA ASP A 73 -6.91 0.17 -0.27
C ASP A 73 -7.26 0.55 1.19
N LEU A 74 -6.66 1.64 1.70
CA LEU A 74 -6.98 2.15 3.04
C LEU A 74 -8.41 2.65 3.15
N ASP A 75 -8.93 3.36 2.13
CA ASP A 75 -10.31 3.82 2.10
C ASP A 75 -11.29 2.64 2.11
N ALA A 76 -11.00 1.59 1.35
CA ALA A 76 -11.80 0.37 1.31
C ALA A 76 -11.78 -0.34 2.68
N LEU A 77 -10.61 -0.44 3.32
CA LEU A 77 -10.47 -1.03 4.66
C LEU A 77 -11.26 -0.24 5.71
N ILE A 78 -11.14 1.09 5.70
CA ILE A 78 -11.84 1.97 6.63
C ILE A 78 -13.36 1.90 6.42
N ALA A 79 -13.81 1.88 5.16
CA ALA A 79 -15.24 1.72 4.83
C ALA A 79 -15.76 0.38 5.36
N TRP A 80 -15.01 -0.71 5.15
CA TRP A 80 -15.34 -2.02 5.70
C TRP A 80 -15.42 -1.98 7.22
N GLY A 81 -14.39 -1.47 7.92
CA GLY A 81 -14.35 -1.41 9.38
C GLY A 81 -15.46 -0.56 9.99
N THR A 82 -15.83 0.53 9.29
CA THR A 82 -16.96 1.40 9.71
C THR A 82 -18.31 0.70 9.63
N ALA A 83 -18.47 -0.23 8.69
CA ALA A 83 -19.71 -1.00 8.52
C ALA A 83 -19.84 -2.19 9.48
N GLN A 84 -18.76 -2.55 10.19
CA GLN A 84 -18.78 -3.69 11.13
C GLN A 84 -19.17 -3.26 12.55
N PRO A 85 -19.72 -4.18 13.35
CA PRO A 85 -19.88 -3.96 14.79
C PRO A 85 -18.50 -3.83 15.44
N ARG A 86 -18.39 -2.95 16.42
CA ARG A 86 -17.11 -2.69 17.09
C ARG A 86 -16.85 -3.74 18.17
N THR A 87 -16.32 -4.88 17.76
CA THR A 87 -15.91 -5.99 18.63
C THR A 87 -14.37 -6.15 18.61
N ASP A 88 -13.84 -6.90 19.57
CA ASP A 88 -12.40 -7.24 19.58
C ASP A 88 -12.03 -8.08 18.36
N GLU A 89 -12.90 -8.96 17.90
CA GLU A 89 -12.74 -9.71 16.66
C GLU A 89 -12.60 -8.78 15.43
N THR A 90 -13.53 -7.80 15.28
CA THR A 90 -13.44 -6.81 14.19
C THR A 90 -12.16 -5.99 14.25
N ARG A 91 -11.69 -5.62 15.45
CA ARG A 91 -10.45 -4.87 15.64
C ARG A 91 -9.22 -5.69 15.27
N GLY A 92 -9.22 -6.97 15.62
CA GLY A 92 -8.18 -7.91 15.19
C GLY A 92 -8.16 -8.08 13.67
N LEU A 93 -9.33 -8.32 13.03
CA LEU A 93 -9.46 -8.40 11.57
C LEU A 93 -9.08 -7.10 10.86
N LEU A 94 -9.29 -5.94 11.47
CA LEU A 94 -8.88 -4.65 10.93
C LEU A 94 -7.35 -4.55 10.85
N LEU A 95 -6.63 -4.96 11.91
CA LEU A 95 -5.18 -4.99 11.94
C LEU A 95 -4.61 -6.02 10.96
N ASP A 96 -5.20 -7.21 10.89
CA ASP A 96 -4.81 -8.25 9.94
C ASP A 96 -4.92 -7.76 8.50
N ARG A 97 -6.07 -7.24 8.09
CA ARG A 97 -6.26 -6.70 6.73
C ARG A 97 -5.33 -5.52 6.44
N TYR A 98 -5.09 -4.66 7.45
CA TYR A 98 -4.13 -3.56 7.32
C TYR A 98 -2.71 -4.09 7.09
N SER A 99 -2.31 -5.14 7.81
CA SER A 99 -0.99 -5.75 7.66
C SER A 99 -0.78 -6.35 6.27
N VAL A 100 -1.82 -6.96 5.68
CA VAL A 100 -1.79 -7.44 4.29
C VAL A 100 -1.60 -6.29 3.30
N ILE A 101 -2.33 -5.17 3.47
CA ILE A 101 -2.16 -3.98 2.62
C ILE A 101 -0.72 -3.47 2.69
N VAL A 102 -0.16 -3.37 3.89
CA VAL A 102 1.22 -2.91 4.10
C VAL A 102 2.24 -3.87 3.47
N SER A 103 2.08 -5.17 3.68
CA SER A 103 3.01 -6.18 3.15
C SER A 103 3.11 -6.14 1.62
N HIS A 104 1.99 -5.96 0.94
CA HIS A 104 1.96 -5.81 -0.52
C HIS A 104 2.66 -4.53 -1.01
N ARG A 105 2.87 -3.54 -0.14
CA ARG A 105 3.49 -2.24 -0.48
C ARG A 105 4.97 -2.12 -0.09
N LEU A 106 5.57 -3.17 0.47
CA LEU A 106 6.97 -3.13 0.91
C LEU A 106 7.95 -2.77 -0.19
N GLY A 107 7.78 -3.33 -1.38
CA GLY A 107 8.60 -3.02 -2.55
C GLY A 107 8.51 -1.53 -2.91
N VAL A 108 7.31 -0.96 -2.85
CA VAL A 108 7.07 0.47 -3.10
C VAL A 108 7.76 1.33 -2.03
N MET A 109 7.59 0.98 -0.75
CA MET A 109 8.19 1.75 0.35
C MET A 109 9.72 1.77 0.25
N ARG A 110 10.35 0.63 -0.02
CA ARG A 110 11.79 0.54 -0.24
C ARG A 110 12.25 1.37 -1.46
N PHE A 111 11.50 1.30 -2.56
CA PHE A 111 11.77 2.13 -3.73
C PHE A 111 11.72 3.63 -3.39
N LEU A 112 10.68 4.08 -2.67
CA LEU A 112 10.53 5.47 -2.26
C LEU A 112 11.66 5.92 -1.34
N GLU A 113 12.10 5.07 -0.41
CA GLU A 113 13.21 5.33 0.50
C GLU A 113 14.55 5.46 -0.26
N GLN A 114 14.84 4.54 -1.16
CA GLN A 114 16.08 4.53 -1.95
C GLN A 114 16.16 5.67 -2.97
N ASN A 115 15.02 6.20 -3.42
CA ASN A 115 14.94 7.23 -4.46
C ASN A 115 14.39 8.57 -3.94
N GLN A 116 14.63 8.90 -2.66
CA GLN A 116 14.05 10.07 -1.99
C GLN A 116 14.19 11.37 -2.80
N ALA A 117 15.36 11.64 -3.39
CA ALA A 117 15.60 12.87 -4.16
C ALA A 117 14.72 12.97 -5.41
N ALA A 118 14.66 11.91 -6.23
CA ALA A 118 13.84 11.85 -7.44
C ALA A 118 12.34 11.89 -7.07
N VAL A 119 11.95 11.11 -6.06
CA VAL A 119 10.57 11.05 -5.58
C VAL A 119 10.12 12.37 -4.95
N HIS A 120 10.99 13.07 -4.21
CA HIS A 120 10.68 14.37 -3.63
C HIS A 120 10.34 15.40 -4.71
N GLN A 121 11.13 15.44 -5.80
CA GLN A 121 10.87 16.32 -6.93
C GLN A 121 9.54 15.99 -7.62
N LEU A 122 9.25 14.69 -7.85
CA LEU A 122 8.01 14.22 -8.47
C LEU A 122 6.78 14.47 -7.60
N MET A 123 6.94 14.39 -6.27
CA MET A 123 5.86 14.49 -5.31
C MET A 123 5.74 15.88 -4.66
N SER A 124 6.55 16.86 -5.02
CA SER A 124 6.48 18.22 -4.47
C SER A 124 5.13 18.89 -4.76
N GLU A 125 4.59 18.67 -5.96
CA GLU A 125 3.24 19.12 -6.30
C GLU A 125 2.20 18.27 -5.54
N GLY A 126 1.34 18.95 -4.75
CA GLY A 126 0.30 18.29 -3.93
C GLY A 126 0.83 17.57 -2.69
N GLN A 127 2.08 17.77 -2.27
CA GLN A 127 2.66 17.11 -1.09
C GLN A 127 1.84 17.39 0.18
N ARG A 128 1.38 18.62 0.37
CA ARG A 128 0.54 19.00 1.53
C ARG A 128 -0.78 18.26 1.55
N ASP A 129 -1.42 18.11 0.39
CA ASP A 129 -2.71 17.45 0.27
C ASP A 129 -2.57 15.94 0.51
N ARG A 130 -1.51 15.33 -0.02
CA ARG A 130 -1.19 13.91 0.25
C ARG A 130 -0.88 13.67 1.73
N GLN A 131 -0.05 14.51 2.35
CA GLN A 131 0.27 14.40 3.77
C GLN A 131 -0.98 14.54 4.63
N LYS A 132 -1.86 15.48 4.30
CA LYS A 132 -3.16 15.64 4.95
C LYS A 132 -4.03 14.40 4.77
N LEU A 133 -4.08 13.83 3.56
CA LEU A 133 -4.84 12.63 3.24
C LEU A 133 -4.35 11.43 4.06
N PHE A 134 -3.04 11.14 4.06
CA PHE A 134 -2.48 10.06 4.88
C PHE A 134 -2.75 10.24 6.37
N ARG A 135 -2.61 11.45 6.86
CA ARG A 135 -2.94 11.77 8.25
C ARG A 135 -4.41 11.48 8.56
N THR A 136 -5.32 11.87 7.68
CA THR A 136 -6.75 11.62 7.82
C THR A 136 -7.05 10.11 7.85
N GLN A 137 -6.45 9.32 6.95
CA GLN A 137 -6.63 7.86 6.93
C GLN A 137 -6.08 7.21 8.20
N PHE A 138 -4.90 7.64 8.64
CA PHE A 138 -4.32 7.17 9.90
C PHE A 138 -5.22 7.49 11.12
N GLU A 139 -5.77 8.71 11.20
CA GLU A 139 -6.69 9.11 12.26
C GLU A 139 -7.98 8.26 12.24
N ARG A 140 -8.56 7.99 11.07
CA ARG A 140 -9.74 7.15 10.92
C ARG A 140 -9.47 5.69 11.32
N LEU A 141 -8.35 5.12 10.89
CA LEU A 141 -7.97 3.75 11.26
C LEU A 141 -7.72 3.63 12.78
N ARG A 142 -7.02 4.59 13.37
CA ARG A 142 -6.85 4.69 14.84
C ARG A 142 -8.20 4.74 15.56
N ASP A 143 -9.14 5.54 15.07
CA ASP A 143 -10.45 5.73 15.72
C ASP A 143 -11.35 4.49 15.59
N LEU A 144 -11.17 3.68 14.54
CA LEU A 144 -11.79 2.36 14.44
C LEU A 144 -11.24 1.39 15.49
N LEU A 145 -9.93 1.45 15.77
CA LEU A 145 -9.26 0.60 16.76
C LEU A 145 -9.55 1.05 18.21
N ALA A 146 -9.35 2.32 18.51
CA ALA A 146 -9.49 2.84 19.88
C ALA A 146 -10.89 3.30 20.23
N GLY A 147 -11.63 3.87 19.27
CA GLY A 147 -12.86 4.59 19.41
C GLY A 147 -12.68 6.10 19.28
N PRO A 148 -13.70 6.79 18.75
CA PRO A 148 -13.60 8.24 18.49
C PRO A 148 -13.41 9.05 19.78
N GLU A 149 -14.00 8.59 20.90
CA GLU A 149 -13.95 9.25 22.21
C GLU A 149 -13.07 8.52 23.23
N ALA A 150 -12.18 7.62 22.75
CA ALA A 150 -11.34 6.85 23.63
C ALA A 150 -10.36 7.74 24.42
N PRO A 151 -9.99 7.35 25.66
CA PRO A 151 -8.95 8.02 26.42
C PRO A 151 -7.66 8.17 25.62
N LEU A 152 -6.88 9.23 25.92
CA LEU A 152 -5.62 9.49 25.23
C LEU A 152 -4.69 8.27 25.20
N ARG A 153 -4.64 7.52 26.31
CA ARG A 153 -3.83 6.30 26.41
C ARG A 153 -4.18 5.29 25.32
N ASP A 154 -5.45 5.01 25.11
CA ASP A 154 -5.92 4.01 24.15
C ASP A 154 -5.74 4.50 22.70
N ARG A 155 -5.93 5.78 22.46
CA ARG A 155 -5.63 6.41 21.18
C ARG A 155 -4.14 6.34 20.85
N VAL A 156 -3.25 6.55 21.83
CA VAL A 156 -1.80 6.39 21.64
C VAL A 156 -1.46 4.93 21.33
N ARG A 157 -2.01 3.97 22.08
CA ARG A 157 -1.77 2.52 21.84
C ARG A 157 -2.21 2.12 20.44
N ALA A 158 -3.41 2.53 20.00
CA ALA A 158 -3.90 2.28 18.64
C ALA A 158 -3.01 2.93 17.57
N SER A 159 -2.52 4.16 17.82
CA SER A 159 -1.58 4.83 16.91
C SER A 159 -0.27 4.05 16.79
N VAL A 160 0.29 3.58 17.91
CA VAL A 160 1.52 2.78 17.91
C VAL A 160 1.29 1.44 17.22
N ALA A 161 0.14 0.79 17.41
CA ALA A 161 -0.21 -0.46 16.74
C ALA A 161 -0.22 -0.30 15.20
N VAL A 162 -0.87 0.74 14.69
CA VAL A 162 -0.88 1.03 13.24
C VAL A 162 0.53 1.31 12.71
N VAL A 163 1.31 2.13 13.44
CA VAL A 163 2.69 2.46 13.04
C VAL A 163 3.59 1.22 13.09
N SER A 164 3.47 0.38 14.13
CA SER A 164 4.32 -0.82 14.27
C SER A 164 4.15 -1.80 13.11
N VAL A 165 2.93 -2.06 12.67
CA VAL A 165 2.67 -2.86 11.47
C VAL A 165 3.31 -2.23 10.23
N GLY A 166 3.17 -0.90 10.05
CA GLY A 166 3.70 -0.19 8.89
C GLY A 166 5.22 -0.14 8.82
N ILE A 167 5.88 0.04 9.97
CA ILE A 167 7.33 0.33 10.03
C ILE A 167 8.19 -0.93 10.19
N SER A 168 7.67 -2.00 10.82
CA SER A 168 8.42 -3.23 11.06
C SER A 168 9.04 -3.77 9.78
N CYS A 169 8.29 -3.73 8.71
CA CYS A 169 8.73 -4.19 7.40
C CYS A 169 9.83 -3.33 6.75
N LEU A 170 10.06 -2.10 7.22
CA LEU A 170 11.12 -1.20 6.74
C LEU A 170 12.39 -1.32 7.58
N LEU A 171 12.25 -1.59 8.88
CA LEU A 171 13.37 -1.60 9.83
C LEU A 171 14.18 -2.89 9.81
N PHE A 172 13.63 -3.98 9.28
CA PHE A 172 14.29 -5.27 9.26
C PHE A 172 14.62 -5.69 7.83
N ASP A 173 15.77 -6.40 7.68
CA ASP A 173 16.16 -6.98 6.42
C ASP A 173 15.21 -8.10 5.99
N LYS A 174 15.17 -8.38 4.67
CA LYS A 174 14.33 -9.46 4.11
C LYS A 174 14.60 -10.84 4.72
N ASP A 175 15.82 -11.03 5.24
CA ASP A 175 16.34 -12.28 5.78
C ASP A 175 16.24 -12.30 7.31
N ALA A 176 15.58 -11.33 7.94
CA ALA A 176 15.33 -11.32 9.38
C ALA A 176 14.23 -12.35 9.73
N GLY A 177 14.64 -13.55 10.08
CA GLY A 177 13.73 -14.63 10.45
C GLY A 177 13.21 -15.48 9.27
N ALA A 178 12.25 -16.36 9.56
CA ALA A 178 11.58 -17.17 8.55
C ALA A 178 10.64 -16.31 7.66
N PRO A 179 10.31 -16.74 6.42
CA PRO A 179 9.35 -16.03 5.58
C PRO A 179 8.01 -15.85 6.31
N GLY A 180 7.58 -14.61 6.47
CA GLY A 180 6.33 -14.24 7.15
C GLY A 180 6.48 -14.00 8.67
N GLU A 181 7.52 -14.50 9.33
CA GLU A 181 7.70 -14.38 10.78
C GLU A 181 7.67 -12.92 11.27
N LEU A 182 8.34 -12.01 10.56
CA LEU A 182 8.32 -10.60 10.90
C LEU A 182 6.92 -9.99 10.82
N HIS A 183 6.15 -10.39 9.80
CA HIS A 183 4.77 -9.96 9.63
C HIS A 183 3.89 -10.45 10.79
N ASP A 184 4.02 -11.73 11.16
CA ASP A 184 3.25 -12.34 12.24
C ASP A 184 3.57 -11.68 13.59
N ILE A 185 4.86 -11.44 13.89
CA ILE A 185 5.29 -10.75 15.12
C ILE A 185 4.78 -9.30 15.14
N ALA A 186 4.85 -8.59 14.03
CA ALA A 186 4.35 -7.21 13.96
C ALA A 186 2.83 -7.13 14.19
N LEU A 187 2.08 -8.07 13.63
CA LEU A 187 0.63 -8.17 13.81
C LEU A 187 0.28 -8.57 15.24
N GLU A 188 0.95 -9.58 15.81
CA GLU A 188 0.79 -10.00 17.21
C GLU A 188 1.02 -8.82 18.15
N THR A 189 2.16 -8.12 18.00
CA THR A 189 2.50 -6.92 18.79
C THR A 189 1.42 -5.84 18.68
N ALA A 190 0.92 -5.58 17.47
CA ALA A 190 -0.13 -4.61 17.26
C ALA A 190 -1.45 -5.00 17.94
N CYS A 191 -1.81 -6.29 17.88
CA CYS A 191 -2.98 -6.84 18.58
C CYS A 191 -2.85 -6.70 20.10
N GLU A 192 -1.69 -7.02 20.67
CA GLU A 192 -1.42 -6.83 22.11
C GLU A 192 -1.55 -5.37 22.54
N LEU A 193 -1.01 -4.43 21.74
CA LEU A 193 -1.12 -2.99 22.01
C LEU A 193 -2.55 -2.50 22.14
N VAL A 194 -3.47 -3.01 21.34
CA VAL A 194 -4.88 -2.64 21.42
C VAL A 194 -5.73 -3.58 22.25
N GLY A 195 -5.13 -4.65 22.83
CA GLY A 195 -5.79 -5.59 23.73
C GLY A 195 -6.78 -6.52 23.04
N VAL A 196 -6.46 -6.97 21.81
CA VAL A 196 -7.25 -7.97 21.06
C VAL A 196 -6.41 -9.20 20.74
N GLN A 197 -7.07 -10.30 20.38
CA GLN A 197 -6.38 -11.49 19.90
C GLN A 197 -6.12 -11.39 18.40
N GLN A 198 -5.01 -11.99 17.95
CA GLN A 198 -4.76 -12.16 16.53
C GLN A 198 -5.84 -13.08 15.94
N PRO A 199 -6.42 -12.75 14.78
CA PRO A 199 -7.37 -13.62 14.11
C PRO A 199 -6.73 -14.96 13.77
N VAL A 200 -7.45 -16.05 14.03
CA VAL A 200 -7.02 -17.38 13.58
C VAL A 200 -7.35 -17.46 12.09
N GLY A 201 -6.32 -17.61 11.26
CA GLY A 201 -6.42 -17.73 9.80
C GLY A 201 -7.06 -19.05 9.34
#